data_fb04ebab93a8cf9932da1315c14c119b
#
_entry.id   fb04ebab93a8cf9932da1315c14c119b
#
_cell.length_a   1.000
_cell.length_b   1.000
_cell.length_c   1.000
_cell.angle_alpha   90.00
_cell.angle_beta   90.00
_cell.angle_gamma   90.00
#
_symmetry.space_group_name_H-M   'P 1'
#
loop_
_entity.id
_entity.type
_entity.pdbx_description
1 polymer ?
#
loop_
_entity_poly.entity_id
_entity_poly.type
_entity_poly.pdbx_seq_one_letter_code
_entity_poly.pdbx_strand_id
1 'polypeptide(L)'
;NITEAEDVISHSPEQKQLFYFDDFLGANYFEIINAQKTETQLTSFVERVKNTPNKYLILTTRTVILNHAIEKYEKISHSRLASQQFEIKLTDYNKFEKALILYNHLYFQRVREELLDSIIAGKFYNNVIQHKNYTPRIIEFITEISRIEKLTPTTYLQFILNNLNNPKEIWRYSFNNQIGYLDKCLLATLFTFEDDAFESTLISAFESRLIFEKSEHNQIINANQFNESVMILLNGFISSNLYNSTPPVREFTFINPSLTDFLIGYVNDSFP
;
A
#
# COMPACT_ATOMS: atom_id res chain seq x y z
N ASN A 1 -17.25 10.31 -8.03
CA ASN A 1 -16.19 10.85 -8.88
C ASN A 1 -16.14 12.39 -8.74
N ILE A 2 -15.17 13.08 -9.37
CA ILE A 2 -14.95 14.55 -9.22
C ILE A 2 -16.15 15.31 -9.81
N THR A 3 -16.71 14.87 -10.93
CA THR A 3 -17.87 15.51 -11.57
C THR A 3 -19.08 15.51 -10.65
N GLU A 4 -19.38 14.40 -9.99
CA GLU A 4 -20.46 14.31 -9.01
C GLU A 4 -20.22 15.24 -7.80
N ALA A 5 -18.96 15.37 -7.36
CA ALA A 5 -18.61 16.28 -6.27
C ALA A 5 -18.76 17.76 -6.67
N GLU A 6 -18.46 18.10 -7.93
CA GLU A 6 -18.66 19.44 -8.47
C GLU A 6 -20.15 19.83 -8.49
N ASP A 7 -21.05 18.87 -8.73
CA ASP A 7 -22.49 19.09 -8.74
C ASP A 7 -23.09 19.31 -7.36
N VAL A 8 -22.46 18.75 -6.31
CA VAL A 8 -22.98 18.81 -4.92
C VAL A 8 -22.29 19.83 -4.02
N ILE A 9 -21.24 20.51 -4.52
CA ILE A 9 -20.55 21.52 -3.70
C ILE A 9 -21.46 22.75 -3.48
N SER A 10 -21.76 23.02 -2.23
CA SER A 10 -22.59 24.17 -1.84
C SER A 10 -21.80 25.48 -1.90
N HIS A 11 -22.43 26.51 -2.44
CA HIS A 11 -21.90 27.89 -2.41
C HIS A 11 -22.13 28.59 -1.06
N SER A 12 -22.95 28.00 -0.16
CA SER A 12 -23.18 28.57 1.17
C SER A 12 -21.91 28.45 2.03
N PRO A 13 -21.38 29.57 2.55
CA PRO A 13 -20.21 29.55 3.43
C PRO A 13 -20.52 28.90 4.81
N GLU A 14 -21.77 28.82 5.21
CA GLU A 14 -22.17 28.23 6.49
C GLU A 14 -22.19 26.73 6.47
N GLN A 15 -22.40 26.12 5.29
CA GLN A 15 -22.47 24.69 5.14
C GLN A 15 -21.07 24.07 5.12
N LYS A 16 -20.72 23.29 6.14
CA LYS A 16 -19.50 22.49 6.16
C LYS A 16 -19.63 21.28 5.27
N GLN A 17 -18.68 21.07 4.36
CA GLN A 17 -18.62 19.88 3.50
C GLN A 17 -17.18 19.34 3.48
N LEU A 18 -17.06 18.02 3.57
CA LEU A 18 -15.83 17.28 3.40
C LEU A 18 -15.97 16.37 2.17
N PHE A 19 -15.04 16.53 1.24
CA PHE A 19 -14.91 15.68 0.07
C PHE A 19 -13.74 14.73 0.30
N TYR A 20 -14.00 13.43 0.16
CA TYR A 20 -12.98 12.40 0.32
C TYR A 20 -12.92 11.57 -0.96
N PHE A 21 -11.74 11.50 -1.55
CA PHE A 21 -11.46 10.67 -2.71
C PHE A 21 -10.33 9.72 -2.38
N ASP A 22 -10.66 8.44 -2.40
CA ASP A 22 -9.70 7.37 -2.21
C ASP A 22 -9.10 6.99 -3.56
N ASP A 23 -7.76 6.77 -3.60
CA ASP A 23 -6.99 6.48 -4.81
C ASP A 23 -7.36 7.43 -5.98
N PHE A 24 -7.39 8.76 -5.73
CA PHE A 24 -7.96 9.77 -6.63
C PHE A 24 -7.30 9.85 -8.02
N LEU A 25 -6.07 9.38 -8.16
CA LEU A 25 -5.35 9.26 -9.42
C LEU A 25 -5.57 7.90 -10.11
N GLY A 26 -6.44 7.06 -9.53
CA GLY A 26 -6.74 5.72 -10.02
C GLY A 26 -5.78 4.66 -9.47
N ALA A 27 -6.24 3.42 -9.55
CA ALA A 27 -5.46 2.26 -9.15
C ALA A 27 -4.42 1.84 -10.20
N ASN A 28 -4.52 2.36 -11.44
CA ASN A 28 -3.73 1.96 -12.58
C ASN A 28 -3.14 3.16 -13.34
N TYR A 29 -1.89 2.99 -13.79
CA TYR A 29 -1.21 3.94 -14.68
C TYR A 29 -2.00 4.25 -15.97
N PHE A 30 -2.80 3.31 -16.49
CA PHE A 30 -3.66 3.52 -17.64
C PHE A 30 -4.83 4.48 -17.39
N GLU A 31 -5.35 4.51 -16.17
CA GLU A 31 -6.36 5.50 -15.79
C GLU A 31 -5.77 6.90 -15.77
N ILE A 32 -4.49 7.02 -15.38
CA ILE A 32 -3.74 8.28 -15.45
C ILE A 32 -3.53 8.70 -16.92
N ILE A 33 -3.23 7.78 -17.84
CA ILE A 33 -2.99 8.10 -19.27
C ILE A 33 -4.24 8.66 -19.95
N ASN A 34 -5.41 8.19 -19.56
CA ASN A 34 -6.70 8.66 -20.09
C ASN A 34 -7.26 9.91 -19.37
N ALA A 35 -6.53 10.42 -18.38
CA ALA A 35 -7.02 11.42 -17.44
C ALA A 35 -6.74 12.88 -17.84
N GLN A 36 -6.44 13.22 -19.10
CA GLN A 36 -6.27 14.62 -19.51
C GLN A 36 -7.50 15.50 -19.18
N LYS A 37 -8.71 14.95 -19.28
CA LYS A 37 -9.94 15.64 -18.82
C LYS A 37 -10.01 15.72 -17.29
N THR A 38 -9.60 14.66 -16.62
CA THR A 38 -9.63 14.54 -15.15
C THR A 38 -8.61 15.47 -14.49
N GLU A 39 -7.46 15.74 -15.10
CA GLU A 39 -6.44 16.67 -14.61
C GLU A 39 -6.98 18.08 -14.45
N THR A 40 -7.63 18.60 -15.48
CA THR A 40 -8.22 19.95 -15.46
C THR A 40 -9.38 20.04 -14.47
N GLN A 41 -10.23 19.02 -14.41
CA GLN A 41 -11.33 18.96 -13.46
C GLN A 41 -10.81 18.87 -12.02
N LEU A 42 -9.81 18.03 -11.75
CA LEU A 42 -9.23 17.90 -10.42
C LEU A 42 -8.62 19.20 -9.92
N THR A 43 -7.75 19.83 -10.73
CA THR A 43 -7.10 21.09 -10.33
C THR A 43 -8.11 22.21 -10.13
N SER A 44 -9.13 22.28 -10.99
CA SER A 44 -10.25 23.23 -10.87
C SER A 44 -11.05 23.00 -9.58
N PHE A 45 -11.35 21.73 -9.26
CA PHE A 45 -12.08 21.36 -8.05
C PHE A 45 -11.28 21.67 -6.79
N VAL A 46 -9.97 21.37 -6.76
CA VAL A 46 -9.08 21.72 -5.65
C VAL A 46 -9.08 23.23 -5.39
N GLU A 47 -8.96 24.04 -6.43
CA GLU A 47 -8.98 25.49 -6.29
C GLU A 47 -10.36 26.00 -5.82
N ARG A 48 -11.44 25.38 -6.30
CA ARG A 48 -12.80 25.72 -5.86
C ARG A 48 -13.03 25.42 -4.40
N VAL A 49 -12.63 24.23 -3.93
CA VAL A 49 -12.74 23.86 -2.51
C VAL A 49 -11.92 24.81 -1.65
N LYS A 50 -10.69 25.13 -2.05
CA LYS A 50 -9.82 26.07 -1.33
C LYS A 50 -10.41 27.46 -1.20
N ASN A 51 -11.03 27.96 -2.25
CA ASN A 51 -11.56 29.32 -2.31
C ASN A 51 -12.97 29.43 -1.70
N THR A 52 -13.57 28.30 -1.27
CA THR A 52 -14.91 28.29 -0.68
C THR A 52 -14.81 28.01 0.83
N PRO A 53 -15.27 28.90 1.71
CA PRO A 53 -15.22 28.71 3.14
C PRO A 53 -15.91 27.43 3.60
N ASN A 54 -15.38 26.79 4.65
CA ASN A 54 -15.94 25.57 5.23
C ASN A 54 -16.08 24.38 4.26
N LYS A 55 -15.23 24.34 3.23
CA LYS A 55 -15.07 23.17 2.36
C LYS A 55 -13.69 22.54 2.60
N TYR A 56 -13.66 21.23 2.70
CA TYR A 56 -12.46 20.45 3.00
C TYR A 56 -12.32 19.35 1.97
N LEU A 57 -11.09 19.05 1.59
CA LEU A 57 -10.77 18.00 0.62
C LEU A 57 -9.67 17.10 1.20
N ILE A 58 -9.93 15.81 1.18
CA ILE A 58 -8.93 14.77 1.48
C ILE A 58 -8.81 13.91 0.23
N LEU A 59 -7.59 13.79 -0.26
CA LEU A 59 -7.21 12.96 -1.39
C LEU A 59 -6.22 11.93 -0.90
N THR A 60 -6.47 10.65 -1.15
CA THR A 60 -5.47 9.60 -0.94
C THR A 60 -4.97 9.11 -2.29
N THR A 61 -3.70 8.78 -2.36
CA THR A 61 -3.07 8.15 -3.51
C THR A 61 -1.76 7.49 -3.10
N ARG A 62 -1.27 6.59 -3.93
CA ARG A 62 0.04 6.00 -3.75
C ARG A 62 1.12 6.98 -4.18
N THR A 63 2.18 7.09 -3.38
CA THR A 63 3.28 8.06 -3.62
C THR A 63 3.86 7.95 -5.03
N VAL A 64 4.01 6.72 -5.55
CA VAL A 64 4.54 6.51 -6.91
C VAL A 64 3.58 7.01 -7.98
N ILE A 65 2.29 6.77 -7.79
CA ILE A 65 1.26 7.29 -8.72
C ILE A 65 1.26 8.82 -8.71
N LEU A 66 1.36 9.41 -7.53
CA LEU A 66 1.48 10.87 -7.40
C LEU A 66 2.76 11.40 -8.08
N ASN A 67 3.90 10.77 -7.85
CA ASN A 67 5.17 11.17 -8.47
C ASN A 67 5.10 11.08 -10.00
N HIS A 68 4.56 10.00 -10.54
CA HIS A 68 4.33 9.88 -11.98
C HIS A 68 3.35 10.92 -12.53
N ALA A 69 2.30 11.24 -11.80
CA ALA A 69 1.37 12.29 -12.19
C ALA A 69 2.03 13.67 -12.18
N ILE A 70 2.85 13.97 -11.19
CA ILE A 70 3.63 15.23 -11.12
C ILE A 70 4.62 15.31 -12.29
N GLU A 71 5.31 14.23 -12.62
CA GLU A 71 6.27 14.18 -13.70
C GLU A 71 5.62 14.33 -15.09
N LYS A 72 4.43 13.74 -15.27
CA LYS A 72 3.75 13.66 -16.57
C LYS A 72 2.81 14.81 -16.86
N TYR A 73 2.19 15.39 -15.82
CA TYR A 73 1.14 16.39 -15.97
C TYR A 73 1.59 17.75 -15.46
N GLU A 74 1.75 18.69 -16.40
CA GLU A 74 2.22 20.04 -16.11
C GLU A 74 1.29 20.80 -15.14
N LYS A 75 -0.03 20.62 -15.26
CA LYS A 75 -0.99 21.27 -14.36
C LYS A 75 -0.94 20.71 -12.95
N ILE A 76 -0.71 19.39 -12.79
CA ILE A 76 -0.53 18.77 -11.48
C ILE A 76 0.82 19.23 -10.88
N SER A 77 1.91 19.26 -11.67
CA SER A 77 3.23 19.69 -11.20
C SER A 77 3.25 21.15 -10.73
N HIS A 78 2.49 22.01 -11.40
CA HIS A 78 2.33 23.43 -11.01
C HIS A 78 1.20 23.68 -10.01
N SER A 79 0.40 22.65 -9.72
CA SER A 79 -0.66 22.75 -8.72
C SER A 79 -0.12 22.60 -7.31
N ARG A 80 -0.95 22.98 -6.32
CA ARG A 80 -0.62 22.75 -4.91
C ARG A 80 -0.62 21.28 -4.51
N LEU A 81 -1.15 20.39 -5.33
CA LEU A 81 -1.08 18.94 -5.12
C LEU A 81 0.36 18.43 -5.14
N ALA A 82 1.25 19.09 -5.91
CA ALA A 82 2.69 18.82 -5.91
C ALA A 82 3.44 19.49 -4.73
N SER A 83 2.78 20.36 -3.97
CA SER A 83 3.40 21.05 -2.84
C SER A 83 3.44 20.15 -1.62
N GLN A 84 4.65 19.85 -1.13
CA GLN A 84 4.87 19.07 0.09
C GLN A 84 4.19 19.63 1.35
N GLN A 85 3.69 20.87 1.32
CA GLN A 85 3.01 21.50 2.45
C GLN A 85 1.68 20.82 2.82
N PHE A 86 1.08 20.09 1.89
CA PHE A 86 -0.21 19.42 2.06
C PHE A 86 -0.10 17.89 2.00
N GLU A 87 1.11 17.35 1.79
CA GLU A 87 1.37 15.92 1.73
C GLU A 87 1.63 15.37 3.13
N ILE A 88 0.87 14.36 3.53
CA ILE A 88 1.11 13.57 4.73
C ILE A 88 1.59 12.20 4.30
N LYS A 89 2.86 11.87 4.56
CA LYS A 89 3.41 10.54 4.32
C LYS A 89 3.14 9.64 5.51
N LEU A 90 2.45 8.53 5.27
CA LEU A 90 2.12 7.52 6.29
C LEU A 90 3.20 6.41 6.33
N THR A 91 4.47 6.77 6.42
CA THR A 91 5.58 5.79 6.33
C THR A 91 6.06 5.29 7.68
N ASP A 92 6.09 6.14 8.71
CA ASP A 92 6.67 5.79 10.00
C ASP A 92 5.72 6.10 11.14
N TYR A 93 5.06 5.07 11.65
CA TYR A 93 4.22 5.21 12.83
C TYR A 93 5.08 5.25 14.09
N ASN A 94 4.96 6.33 14.87
CA ASN A 94 5.52 6.38 16.20
C ASN A 94 4.77 5.42 17.16
N LYS A 95 5.32 5.23 18.37
CA LYS A 95 4.75 4.29 19.36
C LYS A 95 3.28 4.61 19.72
N PHE A 96 2.92 5.89 19.79
CA PHE A 96 1.56 6.32 20.12
C PHE A 96 0.60 6.00 18.98
N GLU A 97 0.99 6.27 17.74
CA GLU A 97 0.20 5.97 16.55
C GLU A 97 -0.01 4.46 16.39
N LYS A 98 1.03 3.64 16.60
CA LYS A 98 0.91 2.18 16.64
C LYS A 98 -0.08 1.70 17.70
N ALA A 99 -0.05 2.31 18.89
CA ALA A 99 -1.00 1.99 19.95
C ALA A 99 -2.43 2.40 19.56
N LEU A 100 -2.61 3.55 18.94
CA LEU A 100 -3.90 4.05 18.48
C LEU A 100 -4.49 3.17 17.37
N ILE A 101 -3.67 2.73 16.41
CA ILE A 101 -4.08 1.79 15.37
C ILE A 101 -4.55 0.48 16.01
N LEU A 102 -3.77 -0.11 16.91
CA LEU A 102 -4.17 -1.33 17.62
C LEU A 102 -5.48 -1.13 18.38
N TYR A 103 -5.61 -0.04 19.13
CA TYR A 103 -6.82 0.28 19.87
C TYR A 103 -8.05 0.40 18.96
N ASN A 104 -7.93 1.14 17.87
CA ASN A 104 -9.02 1.32 16.92
C ASN A 104 -9.48 -0.01 16.31
N HIS A 105 -8.55 -0.85 15.90
CA HIS A 105 -8.90 -2.18 15.39
C HIS A 105 -9.61 -3.03 16.44
N LEU A 106 -9.10 -3.11 17.64
CA LEU A 106 -9.73 -3.85 18.74
C LEU A 106 -11.14 -3.32 19.04
N TYR A 107 -11.30 -2.00 19.08
CA TYR A 107 -12.57 -1.34 19.40
C TYR A 107 -13.61 -1.49 18.28
N PHE A 108 -13.28 -1.18 17.04
CA PHE A 108 -14.23 -1.21 15.93
C PHE A 108 -14.57 -2.62 15.48
N GLN A 109 -13.65 -3.57 15.63
CA GLN A 109 -13.90 -4.99 15.41
C GLN A 109 -14.73 -5.62 16.55
N ARG A 110 -14.98 -4.89 17.64
CA ARG A 110 -15.74 -5.39 18.81
C ARG A 110 -15.18 -6.70 19.36
N VAL A 111 -13.85 -6.74 19.51
CA VAL A 111 -13.17 -7.90 20.09
C VAL A 111 -13.73 -8.21 21.48
N ARG A 112 -13.94 -9.48 21.78
CA ARG A 112 -14.53 -9.93 23.07
C ARG A 112 -13.72 -9.43 24.26
N GLU A 113 -14.40 -9.04 25.33
CA GLU A 113 -13.81 -8.44 26.53
C GLU A 113 -12.70 -9.31 27.14
N GLU A 114 -12.92 -10.62 27.28
CA GLU A 114 -11.90 -11.56 27.78
C GLU A 114 -10.61 -11.60 26.95
N LEU A 115 -10.69 -11.39 25.63
CA LEU A 115 -9.53 -11.28 24.76
C LEU A 115 -8.85 -9.91 24.91
N LEU A 116 -9.64 -8.84 25.07
CA LEU A 116 -9.13 -7.49 25.35
C LEU A 116 -8.37 -7.47 26.67
N ASP A 117 -8.95 -8.05 27.72
CA ASP A 117 -8.32 -8.14 29.04
C ASP A 117 -6.97 -8.85 28.96
N SER A 118 -6.87 -9.91 28.15
CA SER A 118 -5.60 -10.61 27.96
C SER A 118 -4.50 -9.75 27.33
N ILE A 119 -4.88 -8.84 26.42
CA ILE A 119 -3.93 -7.89 25.80
C ILE A 119 -3.52 -6.80 26.80
N ILE A 120 -4.45 -6.35 27.65
CA ILE A 120 -4.21 -5.30 28.65
C ILE A 120 -3.40 -5.87 29.82
N ALA A 121 -3.70 -7.11 30.24
CA ALA A 121 -3.01 -7.78 31.32
C ALA A 121 -1.50 -7.87 31.05
N GLY A 122 -0.70 -7.52 32.04
CA GLY A 122 0.76 -7.52 31.91
C GLY A 122 1.30 -6.55 30.83
N LYS A 123 0.45 -5.66 30.30
CA LYS A 123 0.79 -4.71 29.22
C LYS A 123 1.25 -5.41 27.94
N PHE A 124 0.67 -6.56 27.59
CA PHE A 124 1.04 -7.34 26.41
C PHE A 124 0.98 -6.52 25.11
N TYR A 125 0.09 -5.53 25.02
CA TYR A 125 0.03 -4.59 23.90
C TYR A 125 1.40 -3.94 23.58
N ASN A 126 2.29 -3.79 24.57
CA ASN A 126 3.63 -3.24 24.32
C ASN A 126 4.48 -4.19 23.44
N ASN A 127 4.33 -5.50 23.58
CA ASN A 127 5.00 -6.48 22.74
C ASN A 127 4.52 -6.35 21.29
N VAL A 128 3.25 -6.03 21.10
CA VAL A 128 2.65 -5.83 19.78
C VAL A 128 3.18 -4.55 19.14
N ILE A 129 3.02 -3.40 19.80
CA ILE A 129 3.34 -2.08 19.22
C ILE A 129 4.85 -1.83 19.05
N GLN A 130 5.70 -2.57 19.76
CA GLN A 130 7.16 -2.47 19.64
C GLN A 130 7.76 -3.57 18.76
N HIS A 131 6.92 -4.47 18.22
CA HIS A 131 7.42 -5.56 17.42
C HIS A 131 8.02 -5.06 16.10
N LYS A 132 9.18 -5.62 15.69
CA LYS A 132 9.89 -5.23 14.46
C LYS A 132 9.02 -5.40 13.19
N ASN A 133 8.16 -6.42 13.17
CA ASN A 133 7.28 -6.72 12.05
C ASN A 133 5.90 -6.06 12.19
N TYR A 134 5.75 -5.06 13.08
CA TYR A 134 4.48 -4.34 13.21
C TYR A 134 4.11 -3.65 11.90
N THR A 135 2.95 -3.97 11.37
CA THR A 135 2.31 -3.25 10.26
C THR A 135 0.80 -3.15 10.52
N PRO A 136 0.09 -2.11 10.02
CA PRO A 136 -1.37 -2.03 10.13
C PRO A 136 -2.07 -3.27 9.58
N ARG A 137 -1.56 -3.87 8.51
CA ARG A 137 -2.09 -5.12 7.92
C ARG A 137 -2.01 -6.31 8.89
N ILE A 138 -0.92 -6.43 9.65
CA ILE A 138 -0.82 -7.47 10.70
C ILE A 138 -1.85 -7.20 11.80
N ILE A 139 -2.02 -5.94 12.20
CA ILE A 139 -2.99 -5.57 13.23
C ILE A 139 -4.42 -5.90 12.76
N GLU A 140 -4.78 -5.53 11.54
CA GLU A 140 -6.06 -5.92 10.93
C GLU A 140 -6.25 -7.44 11.00
N PHE A 141 -5.27 -8.22 10.55
CA PHE A 141 -5.33 -9.68 10.52
C PHE A 141 -5.53 -10.33 11.90
N ILE A 142 -4.79 -9.88 12.91
CA ILE A 142 -4.88 -10.45 14.27
C ILE A 142 -6.09 -9.97 15.06
N THR A 143 -6.82 -8.98 14.58
CA THR A 143 -8.04 -8.48 15.21
C THR A 143 -9.31 -8.85 14.43
N GLU A 144 -9.19 -9.48 13.26
CA GLU A 144 -10.32 -9.90 12.43
C GLU A 144 -11.16 -10.95 13.15
N ILE A 145 -12.43 -10.63 13.41
CA ILE A 145 -13.33 -11.46 14.23
C ILE A 145 -13.46 -12.90 13.74
N SER A 146 -13.58 -13.09 12.43
CA SER A 146 -13.68 -14.43 11.82
C SER A 146 -12.53 -15.38 12.20
N ARG A 147 -11.36 -14.82 12.51
CA ARG A 147 -10.15 -15.57 12.88
C ARG A 147 -10.02 -15.84 14.37
N ILE A 148 -10.58 -14.95 15.19
CA ILE A 148 -10.34 -14.94 16.64
C ILE A 148 -11.57 -15.37 17.47
N GLU A 149 -12.74 -15.50 16.84
CA GLU A 149 -14.00 -15.80 17.53
C GLU A 149 -13.97 -17.05 18.40
N LYS A 150 -13.17 -18.07 18.00
CA LYS A 150 -13.05 -19.36 18.71
C LYS A 150 -11.83 -19.47 19.61
N LEU A 151 -11.01 -18.41 19.68
CA LEU A 151 -9.79 -18.42 20.47
C LEU A 151 -10.09 -18.16 21.94
N THR A 152 -9.34 -18.81 22.83
CA THR A 152 -9.28 -18.47 24.26
C THR A 152 -8.27 -17.34 24.48
N PRO A 153 -8.27 -16.64 25.62
CA PRO A 153 -7.26 -15.62 25.93
C PRO A 153 -5.82 -16.08 25.68
N THR A 154 -5.46 -17.28 26.17
CA THR A 154 -4.11 -17.82 26.02
C THR A 154 -3.77 -18.10 24.56
N THR A 155 -4.67 -18.75 23.82
CA THR A 155 -4.44 -19.06 22.40
C THR A 155 -4.46 -17.81 21.55
N TYR A 156 -5.17 -16.76 21.94
CA TYR A 156 -5.16 -15.48 21.25
C TYR A 156 -3.81 -14.76 21.37
N LEU A 157 -3.22 -14.71 22.57
CA LEU A 157 -1.88 -14.13 22.73
C LEU A 157 -0.82 -14.88 21.92
N GLN A 158 -0.92 -16.22 21.87
CA GLN A 158 -0.05 -17.04 21.02
C GLN A 158 -0.27 -16.77 19.53
N PHE A 159 -1.53 -16.64 19.10
CA PHE A 159 -1.88 -16.30 17.73
C PHE A 159 -1.29 -14.94 17.32
N ILE A 160 -1.39 -13.92 18.17
CA ILE A 160 -0.76 -12.62 17.94
C ILE A 160 0.75 -12.76 17.76
N LEU A 161 1.45 -13.40 18.71
CA LEU A 161 2.90 -13.56 18.64
C LEU A 161 3.34 -14.36 17.41
N ASN A 162 2.63 -15.44 17.10
CA ASN A 162 2.95 -16.26 15.93
C ASN A 162 2.86 -15.45 14.63
N ASN A 163 1.82 -14.63 14.48
CA ASN A 163 1.64 -13.80 13.28
C ASN A 163 2.61 -12.60 13.23
N LEU A 164 3.01 -12.06 14.36
CA LEU A 164 4.05 -11.04 14.42
C LEU A 164 5.43 -11.61 14.10
N ASN A 165 5.75 -12.79 14.67
CA ASN A 165 7.06 -13.43 14.44
C ASN A 165 7.18 -14.04 13.04
N ASN A 166 6.09 -14.57 12.50
CA ASN A 166 6.06 -15.23 11.20
C ASN A 166 4.75 -14.95 10.46
N PRO A 167 4.63 -13.81 9.77
CA PRO A 167 3.42 -13.41 9.07
C PRO A 167 3.18 -14.17 7.76
N LYS A 168 3.62 -15.44 7.65
CA LYS A 168 3.48 -16.27 6.44
C LYS A 168 2.05 -16.33 5.91
N GLU A 169 1.05 -16.49 6.78
CA GLU A 169 -0.36 -16.59 6.36
C GLU A 169 -0.88 -15.26 5.80
N ILE A 170 -0.40 -14.14 6.31
CA ILE A 170 -0.76 -12.80 5.82
C ILE A 170 -0.23 -12.61 4.40
N TRP A 171 1.04 -12.97 4.18
CA TRP A 171 1.65 -12.91 2.86
C TRP A 171 1.01 -13.92 1.90
N ARG A 172 0.73 -15.15 2.35
CA ARG A 172 0.11 -16.21 1.55
C ARG A 172 -1.23 -15.77 0.97
N TYR A 173 -2.10 -15.17 1.80
CA TYR A 173 -3.39 -14.66 1.34
C TYR A 173 -3.22 -13.55 0.29
N SER A 174 -2.40 -12.54 0.57
CA SER A 174 -2.15 -11.43 -0.35
C SER A 174 -1.48 -11.90 -1.64
N PHE A 175 -0.47 -12.73 -1.52
CA PHE A 175 0.26 -13.29 -2.65
C PHE A 175 -0.63 -14.15 -3.57
N ASN A 176 -1.51 -14.98 -3.00
CA ASN A 176 -2.35 -15.86 -3.79
C ASN A 176 -3.55 -15.15 -4.42
N ASN A 177 -4.14 -14.16 -3.73
CA ASN A 177 -5.45 -13.60 -4.07
C ASN A 177 -5.43 -12.15 -4.55
N GLN A 178 -4.35 -11.39 -4.30
CA GLN A 178 -4.31 -9.95 -4.59
C GLN A 178 -3.38 -9.57 -5.75
N ILE A 179 -2.50 -10.48 -6.18
CA ILE A 179 -1.54 -10.23 -7.26
C ILE A 179 -1.61 -11.30 -8.33
N GLY A 180 -1.34 -10.88 -9.57
CA GLY A 180 -1.35 -11.75 -10.74
C GLY A 180 -0.09 -12.61 -10.86
N TYR A 181 -0.10 -13.51 -11.84
CA TYR A 181 1.03 -14.42 -12.08
C TYR A 181 2.32 -13.66 -12.42
N LEU A 182 2.26 -12.68 -13.31
CA LEU A 182 3.44 -11.91 -13.73
C LEU A 182 3.96 -11.01 -12.59
N ASP A 183 3.08 -10.55 -11.68
CA ASP A 183 3.50 -9.82 -10.49
C ASP A 183 4.30 -10.72 -9.53
N LYS A 184 3.87 -11.99 -9.38
CA LYS A 184 4.62 -13.01 -8.63
C LYS A 184 5.98 -13.28 -9.27
N CYS A 185 6.05 -13.30 -10.61
CA CYS A 185 7.31 -13.42 -11.34
C CYS A 185 8.24 -12.24 -11.05
N LEU A 186 7.73 -11.00 -10.96
CA LEU A 186 8.54 -9.84 -10.59
C LEU A 186 9.07 -9.93 -9.15
N LEU A 187 8.23 -10.36 -8.20
CA LEU A 187 8.68 -10.60 -6.82
C LEU A 187 9.76 -11.69 -6.75
N ALA A 188 9.57 -12.78 -7.49
CA ALA A 188 10.57 -13.85 -7.58
C ALA A 188 11.87 -13.37 -8.22
N THR A 189 11.80 -12.49 -9.22
CA THR A 189 12.97 -11.87 -9.84
C THR A 189 13.70 -10.98 -8.87
N LEU A 190 12.99 -10.10 -8.13
CA LEU A 190 13.59 -9.25 -7.10
C LEU A 190 14.25 -10.09 -5.99
N PHE A 191 13.62 -11.19 -5.58
CA PHE A 191 14.16 -12.11 -4.59
C PHE A 191 15.54 -12.69 -4.97
N THR A 192 15.83 -12.86 -6.27
CA THR A 192 17.16 -13.34 -6.73
C THR A 192 18.28 -12.32 -6.53
N PHE A 193 17.97 -11.08 -6.18
CA PHE A 193 18.93 -10.00 -5.88
C PHE A 193 19.09 -9.72 -4.38
N GLU A 194 18.80 -10.72 -3.53
CA GLU A 194 18.94 -10.60 -2.06
C GLU A 194 18.08 -9.44 -1.49
N ASP A 195 16.85 -9.31 -2.03
CA ASP A 195 15.77 -8.42 -1.57
C ASP A 195 15.80 -6.98 -2.06
N ASP A 196 16.86 -6.52 -2.78
CA ASP A 196 16.93 -5.19 -3.37
C ASP A 196 17.59 -5.18 -4.75
N ALA A 197 17.14 -4.31 -5.61
CA ALA A 197 17.72 -4.12 -6.94
C ALA A 197 17.46 -2.72 -7.49
N PHE A 198 18.45 -2.19 -8.22
CA PHE A 198 18.25 -1.00 -9.01
C PHE A 198 17.29 -1.25 -10.18
N GLU A 199 16.46 -0.25 -10.48
CA GLU A 199 15.40 -0.33 -11.50
C GLU A 199 15.90 -0.89 -12.85
N SER A 200 17.03 -0.39 -13.35
CA SER A 200 17.59 -0.84 -14.63
C SER A 200 17.97 -2.32 -14.63
N THR A 201 18.54 -2.79 -13.52
CA THR A 201 18.92 -4.21 -13.35
C THR A 201 17.68 -5.08 -13.24
N LEU A 202 16.71 -4.64 -12.45
CA LEU A 202 15.46 -5.37 -12.26
C LEU A 202 14.63 -5.45 -13.55
N ILE A 203 14.58 -4.36 -14.34
CA ILE A 203 13.95 -4.36 -15.67
C ILE A 203 14.57 -5.44 -16.55
N SER A 204 15.91 -5.42 -16.71
CA SER A 204 16.61 -6.35 -17.61
C SER A 204 16.40 -7.82 -17.20
N ALA A 205 16.44 -8.10 -15.90
CA ALA A 205 16.21 -9.44 -15.37
C ALA A 205 14.74 -9.87 -15.55
N PHE A 206 13.80 -8.98 -15.29
CA PHE A 206 12.39 -9.28 -15.46
C PHE A 206 11.99 -9.46 -16.93
N GLU A 207 12.55 -8.66 -17.85
CA GLU A 207 12.35 -8.86 -19.30
C GLU A 207 12.83 -10.25 -19.75
N SER A 208 13.99 -10.68 -19.26
CA SER A 208 14.49 -12.04 -19.53
C SER A 208 13.54 -13.11 -18.97
N ARG A 209 13.00 -12.89 -17.79
CA ARG A 209 11.97 -13.76 -17.19
C ARG A 209 10.70 -13.77 -18.02
N LEU A 210 10.23 -12.62 -18.51
CA LEU A 210 9.02 -12.52 -19.32
C LEU A 210 9.15 -13.27 -20.66
N ILE A 211 10.34 -13.26 -21.28
CA ILE A 211 10.61 -14.05 -22.49
C ILE A 211 10.41 -15.54 -22.19
N PHE A 212 10.95 -16.03 -21.07
CA PHE A 212 10.76 -17.41 -20.64
C PHE A 212 9.28 -17.73 -20.38
N GLU A 213 8.57 -16.89 -19.64
CA GLU A 213 7.15 -17.09 -19.33
C GLU A 213 6.27 -17.11 -20.58
N LYS A 214 6.62 -16.34 -21.58
CA LYS A 214 5.93 -16.34 -22.87
C LYS A 214 6.17 -17.64 -23.64
N SER A 215 7.41 -18.15 -23.64
CA SER A 215 7.76 -19.34 -24.41
C SER A 215 7.26 -20.65 -23.75
N GLU A 216 7.46 -20.77 -22.44
CA GLU A 216 7.18 -22.02 -21.71
C GLU A 216 5.76 -22.10 -21.16
N HIS A 217 5.18 -20.96 -20.76
CA HIS A 217 3.90 -20.89 -20.09
C HIS A 217 2.81 -20.16 -20.88
N ASN A 218 3.07 -19.79 -22.14
CA ASN A 218 2.13 -19.07 -23.03
C ASN A 218 1.50 -17.84 -22.40
N GLN A 219 2.24 -17.12 -21.54
CA GLN A 219 1.74 -15.91 -20.90
C GLN A 219 1.59 -14.78 -21.90
N ILE A 220 0.49 -14.05 -21.79
CA ILE A 220 0.30 -12.80 -22.56
C ILE A 220 1.03 -11.69 -21.83
N ILE A 221 1.99 -11.07 -22.51
CA ILE A 221 2.86 -10.03 -21.94
C ILE A 221 2.55 -8.70 -22.60
N ASN A 222 2.25 -7.71 -21.80
CA ASN A 222 2.04 -6.34 -22.25
C ASN A 222 3.39 -5.62 -22.46
N ALA A 223 3.44 -4.68 -23.40
CA ALA A 223 4.66 -3.90 -23.64
C ALA A 223 5.15 -3.10 -22.41
N ASN A 224 4.25 -2.83 -21.45
CA ASN A 224 4.54 -2.08 -20.23
C ASN A 224 4.44 -2.95 -18.95
N GLN A 225 4.62 -4.27 -19.09
CA GLN A 225 4.37 -5.23 -18.01
C GLN A 225 5.16 -4.93 -16.73
N PHE A 226 6.41 -4.49 -16.86
CA PHE A 226 7.23 -4.13 -15.70
C PHE A 226 6.55 -3.03 -14.85
N ASN A 227 6.17 -1.92 -15.49
CA ASN A 227 5.54 -0.81 -14.76
C ASN A 227 4.18 -1.21 -14.17
N GLU A 228 3.38 -2.00 -14.90
CA GLU A 228 2.10 -2.53 -14.38
C GLU A 228 2.31 -3.35 -13.12
N SER A 229 3.25 -4.30 -13.15
CA SER A 229 3.56 -5.14 -11.99
C SER A 229 4.16 -4.35 -10.84
N VAL A 230 5.07 -3.41 -11.10
CA VAL A 230 5.59 -2.51 -10.07
C VAL A 230 4.46 -1.73 -9.39
N MET A 231 3.52 -1.19 -10.15
CA MET A 231 2.41 -0.41 -9.60
C MET A 231 1.49 -1.24 -8.69
N ILE A 232 1.21 -2.49 -9.09
CA ILE A 232 0.41 -3.43 -8.28
C ILE A 232 1.14 -3.76 -6.97
N LEU A 233 2.45 -4.00 -7.05
CA LEU A 233 3.24 -4.47 -5.91
C LEU A 233 3.63 -3.37 -4.94
N LEU A 234 3.69 -2.12 -5.40
CA LEU A 234 4.22 -1.00 -4.62
C LEU A 234 3.37 -0.71 -3.38
N ASN A 235 4.04 -0.47 -2.25
CA ASN A 235 3.44 -0.27 -0.92
C ASN A 235 2.64 -1.47 -0.38
N GLY A 236 2.54 -2.56 -1.15
CA GLY A 236 1.94 -3.82 -0.71
C GLY A 236 2.99 -4.89 -0.45
N PHE A 237 3.95 -5.00 -1.35
CA PHE A 237 5.02 -6.02 -1.33
C PHE A 237 6.41 -5.40 -1.45
N ILE A 238 6.54 -4.34 -2.25
CA ILE A 238 7.80 -3.64 -2.48
C ILE A 238 7.69 -2.16 -2.11
N SER A 239 8.82 -1.55 -1.79
CA SER A 239 9.02 -0.12 -1.66
C SER A 239 10.02 0.36 -2.71
N SER A 240 10.04 1.67 -2.98
CA SER A 240 11.03 2.25 -3.88
C SER A 240 11.73 3.44 -3.24
N ASN A 241 13.04 3.49 -3.39
CA ASN A 241 13.89 4.59 -2.96
C ASN A 241 14.44 5.30 -4.20
N LEU A 242 14.39 6.62 -4.21
CA LEU A 242 14.98 7.41 -5.27
C LEU A 242 16.26 8.07 -4.75
N TYR A 243 17.38 7.75 -5.38
CA TYR A 243 18.67 8.36 -5.07
C TYR A 243 18.91 9.57 -5.99
N ASN A 244 19.24 10.71 -5.40
CA ASN A 244 19.57 11.94 -6.12
C ASN A 244 20.99 11.84 -6.70
N SER A 245 21.18 10.97 -7.68
CA SER A 245 22.36 10.88 -8.54
C SER A 245 22.07 11.55 -9.90
N THR A 246 23.07 11.71 -10.73
CA THR A 246 22.90 12.24 -12.09
C THR A 246 23.29 11.17 -13.11
N PRO A 247 22.33 10.51 -13.78
CA PRO A 247 20.87 10.61 -13.67
C PRO A 247 20.34 10.02 -12.33
N PRO A 248 19.12 10.40 -11.90
CA PRO A 248 18.48 9.81 -10.72
C PRO A 248 18.33 8.28 -10.87
N VAL A 249 18.63 7.55 -9.81
CA VAL A 249 18.56 6.10 -9.81
C VAL A 249 17.50 5.64 -8.80
N ARG A 250 16.60 4.77 -9.25
CA ARG A 250 15.57 4.16 -8.40
C ARG A 250 16.01 2.76 -8.01
N GLU A 251 15.78 2.41 -6.76
CA GLU A 251 15.97 1.09 -6.19
C GLU A 251 14.65 0.56 -5.68
N PHE A 252 14.40 -0.72 -5.88
CA PHE A 252 13.26 -1.44 -5.32
C PHE A 252 13.74 -2.40 -4.24
N THR A 253 13.02 -2.43 -3.12
CA THR A 253 13.30 -3.33 -1.99
C THR A 253 12.00 -3.98 -1.52
N PHE A 254 12.07 -5.12 -0.85
CA PHE A 254 10.89 -5.65 -0.17
C PHE A 254 10.45 -4.73 0.97
N ILE A 255 9.13 -4.55 1.09
CA ILE A 255 8.55 -3.67 2.11
C ILE A 255 8.79 -4.15 3.53
N ASN A 256 9.04 -5.45 3.71
CA ASN A 256 9.27 -6.06 5.01
C ASN A 256 10.11 -7.34 4.84
N PRO A 257 11.16 -7.54 5.66
CA PRO A 257 12.01 -8.73 5.59
C PRO A 257 11.26 -10.07 5.74
N SER A 258 10.09 -10.08 6.39
CA SER A 258 9.28 -11.29 6.51
C SER A 258 8.68 -11.78 5.19
N LEU A 259 8.66 -10.94 4.16
CA LEU A 259 8.29 -11.36 2.81
C LEU A 259 9.34 -12.29 2.21
N THR A 260 10.63 -12.02 2.45
CA THR A 260 11.74 -12.89 2.09
C THR A 260 11.58 -14.26 2.72
N ASP A 261 11.32 -14.31 4.04
CA ASP A 261 11.06 -15.58 4.74
C ASP A 261 9.86 -16.35 4.15
N PHE A 262 8.81 -15.60 3.75
CA PHE A 262 7.67 -16.19 3.08
C PHE A 262 8.04 -16.75 1.70
N LEU A 263 8.78 -16.00 0.88
CA LEU A 263 9.19 -16.42 -0.46
C LEU A 263 10.13 -17.63 -0.42
N ILE A 264 11.06 -17.69 0.53
CA ILE A 264 11.92 -18.87 0.76
C ILE A 264 11.05 -20.10 0.99
N GLY A 265 10.06 -20.00 1.89
CA GLY A 265 9.15 -21.10 2.16
C GLY A 265 8.29 -21.48 0.94
N TYR A 266 7.79 -20.48 0.21
CA TYR A 266 6.97 -20.69 -0.98
C TYR A 266 7.75 -21.39 -2.10
N VAL A 267 8.99 -20.97 -2.36
CA VAL A 267 9.86 -21.59 -3.37
C VAL A 267 10.18 -23.04 -2.99
N ASN A 268 10.55 -23.28 -1.73
CA ASN A 268 10.86 -24.62 -1.25
C ASN A 268 9.65 -25.58 -1.29
N ASP A 269 8.44 -25.06 -1.02
CA ASP A 269 7.21 -25.87 -1.04
C ASP A 269 6.68 -26.11 -2.47
N SER A 270 6.97 -25.20 -3.40
CA SER A 270 6.41 -25.22 -4.77
C SER A 270 7.34 -25.80 -5.83
N PHE A 271 8.64 -25.91 -5.52
CA PHE A 271 9.67 -26.48 -6.39
C PHE A 271 10.43 -27.58 -5.61
N PRO A 272 9.89 -28.80 -5.58
CA PRO A 272 10.58 -29.93 -4.95
C PRO A 272 11.88 -30.33 -5.69
#